data_36938ea7cfadde3080a56036336f202e
#
_entry.id   36938ea7cfadde3080a56036336f202e
#
_cell.length_a   1.000
_cell.length_b   1.000
_cell.length_c   1.000
_cell.angle_alpha   90.00
_cell.angle_beta   90.00
_cell.angle_gamma   90.00
#
_symmetry.space_group_name_H-M   'P 1'
#
loop_
_entity.id
_entity.type
_entity.pdbx_description
1 polymer ?
#
loop_
_entity_poly.entity_id
_entity_poly.type
_entity_poly.pdbx_seq_one_letter_code
_entity_poly.pdbx_strand_id
1 'polypeptide(L)'
;MTDDAGRQSTGVSGLDEVLHGGLRTGRAYAVRGDPGAGKTILGYHFLTADPSSESLFVALEESEADVRRNAAELGFDLSDVEVLDLSPSEDRFLEEDSYTVFEPDEVEGTDVTGRLAEALAGDPPDRVFVDPLSQLRHLSPGDFQFRQETAAMFGYLRRKESTVLFTTQPTSDSPDRDLEFLADGSLEMRRTESGRTVEVTKFRGSDFRAGRHTLRIDGAGLTVFPRLLPDTHGVEFEYETLGSGLPRLDALLGGGIERGTVTVVSGPTGVGKSTTATQFLLAAAQRGERAAGYLFEESVASLRHRAEAIGMPVDEALESGHLHLEAVEPLAMSPDEFAATVREEVEERDASMVLIDGTAGYRLSLRDERDDVVAELHALCRYLRNVGVTVLLTEEVTDVTGPFNATEARISYLADSLVFLRYVEIRGEMHKAIGVLKKRLSDFEPTLRRLRITEDGLVVGDPMDDLHGVLTGTPEVDD
;
A
#
# COMPACT_ATOMS: atom_id res chain seq x y z
N MET A 1 10.40 -13.26 19.53
CA MET A 1 9.92 -12.53 20.72
C MET A 1 10.44 -11.12 20.57
N THR A 2 9.65 -10.22 20.00
CA THR A 2 9.93 -8.80 19.91
C THR A 2 9.73 -8.21 21.31
N ASP A 3 10.73 -7.48 21.77
CA ASP A 3 10.75 -6.75 23.05
C ASP A 3 9.75 -5.57 22.94
N ASP A 4 8.49 -5.84 23.25
CA ASP A 4 7.37 -4.89 23.18
C ASP A 4 7.37 -3.91 24.37
N ALA A 5 8.30 -4.11 25.32
CA ALA A 5 8.47 -3.26 26.48
C ALA A 5 9.20 -1.96 26.07
N GLY A 6 8.47 -0.85 26.00
CA GLY A 6 8.99 0.50 25.76
C GLY A 6 8.73 1.06 24.36
N ARG A 7 7.61 0.69 23.74
CA ARG A 7 7.12 1.35 22.51
C ARG A 7 5.79 2.04 22.75
N GLN A 8 5.59 3.12 22.02
CA GLN A 8 4.36 3.90 22.01
C GLN A 8 3.82 3.96 20.57
N SER A 9 2.53 3.70 20.41
CA SER A 9 1.85 3.84 19.13
C SER A 9 1.95 5.28 18.60
N THR A 10 2.12 5.44 17.32
CA THR A 10 1.99 6.73 16.63
C THR A 10 0.53 7.18 16.47
N GLY A 11 -0.43 6.30 16.79
CA GLY A 11 -1.84 6.47 16.47
C GLY A 11 -2.20 6.08 15.02
N VAL A 12 -1.21 5.65 14.23
CA VAL A 12 -1.38 5.24 12.83
C VAL A 12 -0.85 3.82 12.68
N SER A 13 -1.75 2.84 12.61
CA SER A 13 -1.40 1.41 12.63
C SER A 13 -0.40 1.01 11.55
N GLY A 14 -0.56 1.53 10.32
CA GLY A 14 0.38 1.27 9.24
C GLY A 14 1.78 1.87 9.49
N LEU A 15 1.88 3.03 10.16
CA LEU A 15 3.17 3.59 10.54
C LEU A 15 3.79 2.80 11.70
N ASP A 16 2.99 2.32 12.62
CA ASP A 16 3.46 1.44 13.68
C ASP A 16 4.00 0.11 13.12
N GLU A 17 3.36 -0.44 12.08
CA GLU A 17 3.87 -1.60 11.35
C GLU A 17 5.24 -1.31 10.69
N VAL A 18 5.41 -0.14 10.06
CA VAL A 18 6.69 0.32 9.50
C VAL A 18 7.77 0.43 10.56
N LEU A 19 7.41 0.88 11.76
CA LEU A 19 8.31 1.07 12.90
C LEU A 19 8.46 -0.19 13.79
N HIS A 20 7.88 -1.32 13.39
CA HIS A 20 7.88 -2.57 14.14
C HIS A 20 7.29 -2.43 15.56
N GLY A 21 6.13 -1.75 15.65
CA GLY A 21 5.36 -1.55 16.88
C GLY A 21 5.36 -0.12 17.44
N GLY A 22 5.75 0.87 16.63
CA GLY A 22 5.68 2.29 16.98
C GLY A 22 6.99 2.90 17.47
N LEU A 23 6.90 4.08 18.10
CA LEU A 23 8.03 4.86 18.58
C LEU A 23 8.60 4.27 19.89
N ARG A 24 9.91 4.36 20.07
CA ARG A 24 10.52 3.99 21.36
C ARG A 24 10.28 5.08 22.41
N THR A 25 9.82 4.67 23.58
CA THR A 25 9.55 5.58 24.71
C THR A 25 10.78 6.37 25.12
N GLY A 26 10.58 7.61 25.53
CA GLY A 26 11.63 8.50 26.02
C GLY A 26 12.63 8.93 24.94
N ARG A 27 12.21 9.00 23.68
CA ARG A 27 13.05 9.41 22.54
C ARG A 27 12.45 10.60 21.81
N ALA A 28 13.27 11.29 21.02
CA ALA A 28 12.86 12.42 20.21
C ALA A 28 12.87 12.06 18.71
N TYR A 29 11.78 12.39 18.03
CA TYR A 29 11.54 12.04 16.63
C TYR A 29 11.20 13.27 15.81
N ALA A 30 11.93 13.49 14.73
CA ALA A 30 11.71 14.57 13.78
C ALA A 30 10.74 14.15 12.68
N VAL A 31 9.73 14.95 12.40
CA VAL A 31 8.85 14.84 11.24
C VAL A 31 9.14 15.99 10.29
N ARG A 32 9.65 15.66 9.12
CA ARG A 32 10.03 16.60 8.07
C ARG A 32 9.09 16.49 6.89
N GLY A 33 9.04 17.53 6.09
CA GLY A 33 8.32 17.52 4.82
C GLY A 33 7.74 18.87 4.48
N ASP A 34 7.28 18.97 3.23
CA ASP A 34 6.71 20.17 2.66
C ASP A 34 5.42 20.62 3.38
N PRO A 35 5.03 21.89 3.24
CA PRO A 35 3.72 22.35 3.70
C PRO A 35 2.59 21.50 3.09
N GLY A 36 1.63 21.11 3.93
CA GLY A 36 0.51 20.27 3.51
C GLY A 36 0.83 18.77 3.33
N ALA A 37 2.02 18.31 3.75
CA ALA A 37 2.35 16.87 3.76
C ALA A 37 1.62 16.08 4.85
N GLY A 38 1.06 16.75 5.89
CA GLY A 38 0.29 16.10 6.97
C GLY A 38 1.04 15.97 8.29
N LYS A 39 2.12 16.73 8.48
CA LYS A 39 2.96 16.65 9.70
C LYS A 39 2.17 16.90 11.00
N THR A 40 1.38 17.97 11.04
CA THR A 40 0.53 18.33 12.19
C THR A 40 -0.54 17.26 12.44
N ILE A 41 -1.11 16.67 11.38
CA ILE A 41 -2.10 15.58 11.50
C ILE A 41 -1.47 14.35 12.15
N LEU A 42 -0.23 14.02 11.81
CA LEU A 42 0.51 12.95 12.51
C LEU A 42 0.71 13.27 13.99
N GLY A 43 0.92 14.55 14.32
CA GLY A 43 0.96 15.03 15.71
C GLY A 43 -0.36 14.79 16.44
N TYR A 44 -1.51 15.06 15.81
CA TYR A 44 -2.82 14.78 16.41
C TYR A 44 -3.01 13.29 16.69
N HIS A 45 -2.70 12.42 15.71
CA HIS A 45 -2.72 10.97 15.93
C HIS A 45 -1.84 10.54 17.09
N PHE A 46 -0.60 11.06 17.15
CA PHE A 46 0.34 10.73 18.21
C PHE A 46 -0.17 11.11 19.60
N LEU A 47 -0.74 12.31 19.76
CA LEU A 47 -1.24 12.81 21.05
C LEU A 47 -2.49 12.08 21.53
N THR A 48 -3.34 11.62 20.60
CA THR A 48 -4.61 10.94 20.90
C THR A 48 -4.54 9.40 20.83
N ALA A 49 -3.37 8.84 20.53
CA ALA A 49 -3.20 7.39 20.33
C ALA A 49 -3.50 6.54 21.57
N ASP A 50 -3.31 7.10 22.77
CA ASP A 50 -3.57 6.43 24.04
C ASP A 50 -4.28 7.40 25.01
N PRO A 51 -5.58 7.20 25.24
CA PRO A 51 -6.35 8.06 26.15
C PRO A 51 -5.88 8.02 27.61
N SER A 52 -5.05 7.05 28.00
CA SER A 52 -4.50 6.96 29.36
C SER A 52 -3.19 7.74 29.55
N SER A 53 -2.58 8.19 28.45
CA SER A 53 -1.32 8.94 28.47
C SER A 53 -1.58 10.44 28.62
N GLU A 54 -0.79 11.11 29.47
CA GLU A 54 -0.76 12.57 29.52
C GLU A 54 -0.07 13.10 28.25
N SER A 55 -0.71 14.07 27.57
CA SER A 55 -0.29 14.59 26.28
C SER A 55 -0.22 16.10 26.26
N LEU A 56 0.87 16.66 25.70
CA LEU A 56 1.08 18.08 25.53
C LEU A 56 1.34 18.44 24.07
N PHE A 57 0.58 19.39 23.55
CA PHE A 57 0.86 20.05 22.28
C PHE A 57 1.50 21.42 22.54
N VAL A 58 2.71 21.62 22.06
CA VAL A 58 3.40 22.93 22.06
C VAL A 58 3.19 23.58 20.69
N ALA A 59 2.30 24.57 20.63
CA ALA A 59 1.94 25.30 19.42
C ALA A 59 2.77 26.59 19.31
N LEU A 60 3.56 26.72 18.24
CA LEU A 60 4.49 27.84 18.04
C LEU A 60 4.06 28.77 16.89
N GLU A 61 3.12 28.34 16.03
CA GLU A 61 2.61 29.15 14.90
C GLU A 61 1.10 29.35 14.97
N GLU A 62 0.34 28.35 15.42
CA GLU A 62 -1.13 28.40 15.48
C GLU A 62 -1.60 28.65 16.93
N SER A 63 -2.70 29.42 17.08
CA SER A 63 -3.32 29.59 18.38
C SER A 63 -3.98 28.29 18.88
N GLU A 64 -4.14 28.13 20.20
CA GLU A 64 -4.86 26.99 20.78
C GLU A 64 -6.26 26.82 20.15
N ALA A 65 -6.97 27.91 19.91
CA ALA A 65 -8.30 27.90 19.32
C ALA A 65 -8.28 27.34 17.88
N ASP A 66 -7.26 27.67 17.09
CA ASP A 66 -7.08 27.18 15.73
C ASP A 66 -6.66 25.70 15.73
N VAL A 67 -5.73 25.32 16.60
CA VAL A 67 -5.30 23.92 16.78
C VAL A 67 -6.50 23.03 17.08
N ARG A 68 -7.33 23.40 18.08
CA ARG A 68 -8.52 22.61 18.45
C ARG A 68 -9.56 22.56 17.35
N ARG A 69 -9.79 23.66 16.64
CA ARG A 69 -10.73 23.71 15.49
C ARG A 69 -10.24 22.81 14.37
N ASN A 70 -8.99 22.95 13.95
CA ASN A 70 -8.40 22.17 12.86
C ASN A 70 -8.39 20.67 13.17
N ALA A 71 -8.11 20.29 14.42
CA ALA A 71 -8.17 18.91 14.88
C ALA A 71 -9.60 18.36 14.82
N ALA A 72 -10.59 19.11 15.30
CA ALA A 72 -12.00 18.69 15.29
C ALA A 72 -12.56 18.52 13.86
N GLU A 73 -12.16 19.34 12.89
CA GLU A 73 -12.52 19.20 11.48
C GLU A 73 -12.01 17.87 10.85
N LEU A 74 -10.94 17.31 11.41
CA LEU A 74 -10.36 16.02 11.00
C LEU A 74 -10.77 14.85 11.92
N GLY A 75 -11.76 15.10 12.82
CA GLY A 75 -12.31 14.06 13.69
C GLY A 75 -11.49 13.77 14.96
N PHE A 76 -10.50 14.60 15.30
CA PHE A 76 -9.72 14.43 16.54
C PHE A 76 -10.33 15.20 17.70
N ASP A 77 -10.46 14.54 18.85
CA ASP A 77 -10.81 15.18 20.12
C ASP A 77 -9.52 15.46 20.93
N LEU A 78 -9.20 16.73 21.10
CA LEU A 78 -8.07 17.19 21.91
C LEU A 78 -8.51 17.69 23.31
N SER A 79 -9.69 17.31 23.82
CA SER A 79 -10.18 17.77 25.14
C SER A 79 -9.25 17.36 26.28
N ASP A 80 -8.64 16.18 26.19
CA ASP A 80 -7.72 15.63 27.19
C ASP A 80 -6.24 15.96 26.88
N VAL A 81 -5.98 16.76 25.83
CA VAL A 81 -4.64 17.19 25.45
C VAL A 81 -4.40 18.60 25.97
N GLU A 82 -3.35 18.79 26.77
CA GLU A 82 -2.89 20.13 27.15
C GLU A 82 -2.30 20.83 25.92
N VAL A 83 -2.71 22.08 25.66
CA VAL A 83 -2.16 22.90 24.59
C VAL A 83 -1.41 24.09 25.21
N LEU A 84 -0.11 24.13 25.02
CA LEU A 84 0.73 25.28 25.36
C LEU A 84 0.82 26.19 24.12
N ASP A 85 0.02 27.24 24.14
CA ASP A 85 0.01 28.27 23.09
C ASP A 85 1.18 29.25 23.28
N LEU A 86 2.14 29.17 22.38
CA LEU A 86 3.30 30.04 22.27
C LEU A 86 3.32 30.80 20.94
N SER A 87 2.18 30.83 20.25
CA SER A 87 2.03 31.55 18.98
C SER A 87 2.11 33.07 19.18
N PRO A 88 2.48 33.84 18.14
CA PRO A 88 2.48 35.28 18.20
C PRO A 88 1.09 35.84 18.48
N SER A 89 0.91 36.67 19.53
CA SER A 89 -0.39 37.24 19.86
C SER A 89 -0.81 38.36 18.91
N GLU A 90 -2.13 38.46 18.61
CA GLU A 90 -2.68 39.55 17.78
C GLU A 90 -2.49 40.92 18.40
N ASP A 91 -2.43 41.01 19.73
CA ASP A 91 -2.22 42.27 20.49
C ASP A 91 -0.90 42.96 20.10
N ARG A 92 0.10 42.22 19.71
CA ARG A 92 1.38 42.76 19.23
C ARG A 92 1.29 43.54 17.94
N PHE A 93 0.45 43.12 17.01
CA PHE A 93 0.23 43.87 15.76
C PHE A 93 -0.41 45.26 16.03
N LEU A 94 -1.10 45.39 17.15
CA LEU A 94 -1.78 46.62 17.53
C LEU A 94 -0.95 47.53 18.47
N GLU A 95 0.17 47.02 19.05
CA GLU A 95 1.05 47.73 19.97
C GLU A 95 2.28 48.40 19.29
N GLU A 96 2.20 48.79 18.04
CA GLU A 96 3.29 49.37 17.23
C GLU A 96 3.90 50.71 17.77
N ASP A 97 3.54 51.18 18.94
CA ASP A 97 3.94 52.51 19.45
C ASP A 97 4.87 52.52 20.67
N SER A 98 5.42 51.39 21.15
CA SER A 98 6.38 51.43 22.28
C SER A 98 7.82 51.09 21.83
N TYR A 99 8.65 52.11 21.65
CA TYR A 99 10.10 52.01 21.53
C TYR A 99 10.69 51.32 22.77
N THR A 100 11.01 50.04 22.70
CA THR A 100 11.82 49.35 23.72
C THR A 100 13.30 49.47 23.38
N VAL A 101 14.11 49.74 24.41
CA VAL A 101 15.57 49.97 24.33
C VAL A 101 16.36 48.69 24.09
N PHE A 102 15.69 47.53 24.06
CA PHE A 102 16.29 46.21 23.81
C PHE A 102 15.82 45.65 22.47
N GLU A 103 16.64 44.86 21.78
CA GLU A 103 16.21 44.16 20.58
C GLU A 103 15.05 43.24 20.94
N PRO A 104 13.92 43.26 20.17
CA PRO A 104 12.72 42.50 20.48
C PRO A 104 13.00 41.01 20.68
N ASP A 105 13.92 40.45 19.90
CA ASP A 105 14.28 39.04 19.88
C ASP A 105 14.86 38.50 21.21
N GLU A 106 15.56 39.36 21.99
CA GLU A 106 16.16 38.93 23.27
C GLU A 106 15.13 38.81 24.41
N VAL A 107 14.10 39.64 24.39
CA VAL A 107 13.05 39.62 25.42
C VAL A 107 12.06 38.50 25.16
N GLU A 108 11.71 38.29 23.92
CA GLU A 108 10.74 37.27 23.47
C GLU A 108 11.26 35.85 23.62
N GLY A 109 12.49 35.60 23.21
CA GLY A 109 13.13 34.31 23.33
C GLY A 109 13.23 33.83 24.79
N THR A 110 13.44 34.76 25.73
CA THR A 110 13.50 34.42 27.14
C THR A 110 12.13 34.08 27.74
N ASP A 111 11.05 34.69 27.25
CA ASP A 111 9.69 34.41 27.71
C ASP A 111 9.18 33.04 27.17
N VAL A 112 9.35 32.77 25.87
CA VAL A 112 8.90 31.51 25.24
C VAL A 112 9.66 30.32 25.81
N THR A 113 10.99 30.38 25.93
CA THR A 113 11.79 29.31 26.53
C THR A 113 11.49 29.12 28.01
N GLY A 114 11.19 30.21 28.72
CA GLY A 114 10.76 30.18 30.15
C GLY A 114 9.43 29.44 30.31
N ARG A 115 8.39 29.78 29.55
CA ARG A 115 7.07 29.14 29.57
C ARG A 115 7.15 27.68 29.20
N LEU A 116 7.94 27.34 28.16
CA LEU A 116 8.18 25.96 27.79
C LEU A 116 8.87 25.16 28.89
N ALA A 117 9.87 25.76 29.54
CA ALA A 117 10.56 25.14 30.68
C ALA A 117 9.65 24.93 31.87
N GLU A 118 8.75 25.89 32.18
CA GLU A 118 7.75 25.76 33.22
C GLU A 118 6.73 24.65 32.95
N ALA A 119 6.20 24.57 31.72
CA ALA A 119 5.27 23.51 31.29
C ALA A 119 5.88 22.10 31.34
N LEU A 120 7.16 21.99 31.10
CA LEU A 120 7.90 20.74 31.18
C LEU A 120 8.53 20.47 32.55
N ALA A 121 8.45 21.42 33.52
CA ALA A 121 9.04 21.25 34.82
C ALA A 121 8.25 20.26 35.69
N GLY A 122 8.96 19.47 36.49
CA GLY A 122 8.33 18.52 37.41
C GLY A 122 8.13 17.15 36.83
N ASP A 123 6.91 16.76 36.52
CA ASP A 123 6.52 15.50 35.89
C ASP A 123 5.94 15.79 34.50
N PRO A 124 6.78 15.78 33.47
CA PRO A 124 6.34 16.11 32.11
C PRO A 124 5.45 15.01 31.55
N PRO A 125 4.54 15.36 30.62
CA PRO A 125 3.61 14.40 30.01
C PRO A 125 4.32 13.28 29.24
N ASP A 126 3.66 12.14 29.10
CA ASP A 126 4.18 10.95 28.38
C ASP A 126 4.48 11.26 26.91
N ARG A 127 3.65 12.11 26.30
CA ARG A 127 3.67 12.48 24.88
C ARG A 127 3.77 13.97 24.71
N VAL A 128 4.77 14.42 24.01
CA VAL A 128 4.99 15.85 23.71
C VAL A 128 5.07 16.02 22.20
N PHE A 129 4.22 16.87 21.65
CA PHE A 129 4.27 17.25 20.23
C PHE A 129 4.60 18.74 20.12
N VAL A 130 5.63 19.07 19.32
CA VAL A 130 6.09 20.45 19.12
C VAL A 130 5.96 20.83 17.65
N ASP A 131 5.17 21.85 17.33
CA ASP A 131 4.88 22.23 15.94
C ASP A 131 4.97 23.75 15.71
N PRO A 132 5.94 24.16 14.89
CA PRO A 132 7.17 23.50 14.52
C PRO A 132 8.36 23.87 15.44
N LEU A 133 9.19 22.90 15.80
CA LEU A 133 10.36 23.15 16.66
C LEU A 133 11.36 24.14 16.02
N SER A 134 11.44 24.17 14.69
CA SER A 134 12.30 25.11 13.96
C SER A 134 12.00 26.59 14.29
N GLN A 135 10.80 26.92 14.73
CA GLN A 135 10.42 28.29 15.10
C GLN A 135 11.22 28.79 16.33
N LEU A 136 11.57 27.92 17.26
CA LEU A 136 12.41 28.29 18.41
C LEU A 136 13.81 28.79 18.00
N ARG A 137 14.29 28.46 16.79
CA ARG A 137 15.55 28.94 16.25
C ARG A 137 15.55 30.47 16.09
N HIS A 138 14.40 31.02 15.65
CA HIS A 138 14.25 32.46 15.45
C HIS A 138 14.17 33.24 16.76
N LEU A 139 13.87 32.55 17.85
CA LEU A 139 13.76 33.10 19.20
C LEU A 139 15.06 32.95 20.03
N SER A 140 16.05 32.23 19.47
CA SER A 140 17.33 32.00 20.13
C SER A 140 18.39 33.01 19.60
N PRO A 141 19.29 33.51 20.43
CA PRO A 141 20.33 34.48 20.04
C PRO A 141 21.32 33.96 18.97
N GLY A 142 21.31 32.67 18.69
CA GLY A 142 22.10 32.07 17.63
C GLY A 142 21.99 30.54 17.59
N ASP A 143 22.38 29.97 16.46
CA ASP A 143 22.28 28.54 16.17
C ASP A 143 22.95 27.64 17.22
N PHE A 144 24.07 28.07 17.79
CA PHE A 144 24.76 27.30 18.83
C PHE A 144 23.92 27.17 20.10
N GLN A 145 23.34 28.27 20.55
CA GLN A 145 22.50 28.29 21.74
C GLN A 145 21.22 27.50 21.52
N PHE A 146 20.53 27.68 20.40
CA PHE A 146 19.37 26.90 20.01
C PHE A 146 19.64 25.39 20.09
N ARG A 147 20.77 24.94 19.49
CA ARG A 147 21.15 23.51 19.52
C ARG A 147 21.43 23.01 20.94
N GLN A 148 22.06 23.82 21.77
CA GLN A 148 22.38 23.48 23.15
C GLN A 148 21.10 23.36 24.00
N GLU A 149 20.16 24.28 23.85
CA GLU A 149 18.88 24.31 24.56
C GLU A 149 17.99 23.14 24.12
N THR A 150 17.88 22.89 22.81
CA THR A 150 17.13 21.75 22.25
C THR A 150 17.72 20.41 22.73
N ALA A 151 19.05 20.27 22.73
CA ALA A 151 19.71 19.05 23.22
C ALA A 151 19.48 18.85 24.74
N ALA A 152 19.48 19.93 25.50
CA ALA A 152 19.20 19.89 26.94
C ALA A 152 17.74 19.49 27.21
N MET A 153 16.78 20.05 26.48
CA MET A 153 15.36 19.71 26.54
C MET A 153 15.14 18.23 26.23
N PHE A 154 15.66 17.73 25.12
CA PHE A 154 15.53 16.30 24.77
C PHE A 154 16.21 15.40 25.81
N GLY A 155 17.36 15.81 26.36
CA GLY A 155 18.03 15.10 27.44
C GLY A 155 17.23 15.06 28.73
N TYR A 156 16.49 16.13 29.07
CA TYR A 156 15.58 16.19 30.20
C TYR A 156 14.38 15.26 30.02
N LEU A 157 13.65 15.39 28.90
CA LEU A 157 12.48 14.58 28.56
C LEU A 157 12.82 13.08 28.48
N ARG A 158 13.99 12.75 27.93
CA ARG A 158 14.49 11.35 27.92
C ARG A 158 14.65 10.76 29.32
N ARG A 159 15.17 11.54 30.28
CA ARG A 159 15.33 11.04 31.66
C ARG A 159 14.00 10.84 32.38
N LYS A 160 12.94 11.49 31.87
CA LYS A 160 11.58 11.42 32.39
C LYS A 160 10.73 10.44 31.60
N GLU A 161 11.31 9.75 30.62
CA GLU A 161 10.65 8.78 29.73
C GLU A 161 9.56 9.39 28.83
N SER A 162 9.49 10.72 28.72
CA SER A 162 8.59 11.42 27.80
C SER A 162 9.07 11.24 26.36
N THR A 163 8.15 10.86 25.46
CA THR A 163 8.42 10.74 24.01
C THR A 163 8.06 12.03 23.31
N VAL A 164 8.99 12.52 22.50
CA VAL A 164 8.83 13.78 21.78
C VAL A 164 8.69 13.52 20.29
N LEU A 165 7.61 14.00 19.71
CA LEU A 165 7.46 14.15 18.25
C LEU A 165 7.54 15.66 17.95
N PHE A 166 8.32 16.05 16.95
CA PHE A 166 8.41 17.45 16.58
C PHE A 166 8.49 17.62 15.06
N THR A 167 7.90 18.70 14.56
CA THR A 167 7.99 19.04 13.15
C THR A 167 9.12 20.02 12.89
N THR A 168 9.64 19.96 11.66
CA THR A 168 10.57 20.95 11.12
C THR A 168 10.08 21.45 9.78
N GLN A 169 10.41 22.70 9.47
CA GLN A 169 10.12 23.34 8.19
C GLN A 169 11.44 23.76 7.55
N PRO A 170 12.15 22.87 6.86
CA PRO A 170 13.43 23.22 6.25
C PRO A 170 13.24 24.28 5.17
N THR A 171 14.06 25.32 5.23
CA THR A 171 14.17 26.33 4.18
C THR A 171 15.52 26.20 3.46
N SER A 172 15.69 26.88 2.30
CA SER A 172 16.96 26.89 1.59
C SER A 172 18.13 27.38 2.43
N ASP A 173 17.86 28.32 3.33
CA ASP A 173 18.85 28.98 4.19
C ASP A 173 19.04 28.28 5.53
N SER A 174 18.04 27.47 5.95
CA SER A 174 18.08 26.68 7.20
C SER A 174 17.57 25.27 6.94
N PRO A 175 18.44 24.32 6.54
CA PRO A 175 18.05 22.96 6.16
C PRO A 175 17.72 22.06 7.35
N ASP A 176 17.71 22.56 8.58
CA ASP A 176 17.37 21.85 9.86
C ASP A 176 18.09 20.48 10.06
N ARG A 177 19.20 20.27 9.38
CA ARG A 177 19.99 19.02 9.49
C ARG A 177 20.53 18.78 10.88
N ASP A 178 20.76 19.84 11.63
CA ASP A 178 21.21 19.77 13.02
C ASP A 178 20.15 19.15 13.93
N LEU A 179 18.86 19.46 13.72
CA LEU A 179 17.75 18.83 14.44
C LEU A 179 17.64 17.34 14.14
N GLU A 180 17.91 16.93 12.90
CA GLU A 180 17.99 15.50 12.55
C GLU A 180 19.11 14.77 13.30
N PHE A 181 20.26 15.43 13.51
CA PHE A 181 21.35 14.84 14.28
C PHE A 181 20.98 14.67 15.76
N LEU A 182 20.23 15.60 16.32
CA LEU A 182 19.76 15.56 17.71
C LEU A 182 18.66 14.50 17.92
N ALA A 183 17.78 14.33 16.94
CA ALA A 183 16.69 13.34 16.99
C ALA A 183 17.21 11.90 17.05
N ASP A 184 16.47 11.02 17.72
CA ASP A 184 16.72 9.57 17.73
C ASP A 184 16.15 8.90 16.47
N GLY A 185 15.08 9.45 15.88
CA GLY A 185 14.51 9.03 14.61
C GLY A 185 14.07 10.20 13.74
N SER A 186 13.89 9.94 12.45
CA SER A 186 13.46 10.93 11.47
C SER A 186 12.52 10.31 10.45
N LEU A 187 11.37 10.95 10.27
CA LEU A 187 10.32 10.63 9.32
C LEU A 187 10.28 11.72 8.26
N GLU A 188 10.32 11.37 7.00
CA GLU A 188 10.18 12.31 5.89
C GLU A 188 8.83 12.11 5.20
N MET A 189 7.98 13.12 5.25
CA MET A 189 6.67 13.14 4.60
C MET A 189 6.74 13.99 3.34
N ARG A 190 6.34 13.43 2.21
CA ARG A 190 6.37 14.12 0.91
C ARG A 190 4.98 14.21 0.30
N ARG A 191 4.73 15.29 -0.41
CA ARG A 191 3.55 15.48 -1.25
C ARG A 191 4.00 15.67 -2.69
N THR A 192 3.45 14.87 -3.59
CA THR A 192 3.75 14.89 -5.01
C THR A 192 2.46 14.90 -5.84
N GLU A 193 2.59 14.91 -7.15
CA GLU A 193 1.42 14.85 -8.06
C GLU A 193 0.68 13.51 -7.96
N SER A 194 1.41 12.43 -7.71
CA SER A 194 0.83 11.08 -7.59
C SER A 194 0.25 10.77 -6.21
N GLY A 195 0.55 11.57 -5.19
CA GLY A 195 0.02 11.35 -3.85
C GLY A 195 0.94 11.83 -2.73
N ARG A 196 0.81 11.22 -1.56
CA ARG A 196 1.67 11.48 -0.41
C ARG A 196 2.39 10.21 0.01
N THR A 197 3.61 10.38 0.53
CA THR A 197 4.41 9.28 1.04
C THR A 197 5.05 9.64 2.37
N VAL A 198 5.36 8.61 3.18
CA VAL A 198 6.19 8.72 4.37
C VAL A 198 7.36 7.74 4.26
N GLU A 199 8.53 8.17 4.68
CA GLU A 199 9.76 7.37 4.71
C GLU A 199 10.46 7.55 6.05
N VAL A 200 10.86 6.44 6.67
CA VAL A 200 11.71 6.47 7.85
C VAL A 200 13.16 6.55 7.37
N THR A 201 13.82 7.66 7.64
CA THR A 201 15.21 7.90 7.20
C THR A 201 16.24 7.60 8.30
N LYS A 202 15.79 7.55 9.57
CA LYS A 202 16.62 7.25 10.73
C LYS A 202 15.77 6.69 11.85
N PHE A 203 16.26 5.64 12.52
CA PHE A 203 15.62 5.11 13.73
C PHE A 203 16.67 4.43 14.62
N ARG A 204 17.10 5.09 15.70
CA ARG A 204 18.15 4.60 16.58
C ARG A 204 17.64 3.49 17.50
N GLY A 205 18.37 2.39 17.52
CA GLY A 205 18.14 1.28 18.45
C GLY A 205 16.99 0.35 18.07
N SER A 206 16.51 0.44 16.84
CA SER A 206 15.57 -0.51 16.24
C SER A 206 15.75 -0.54 14.73
N ASP A 207 15.32 -1.63 14.12
CA ASP A 207 15.10 -1.75 12.70
C ASP A 207 13.72 -1.15 12.32
N PHE A 208 13.49 -0.94 11.04
CA PHE A 208 12.24 -0.42 10.46
C PHE A 208 12.10 -0.89 9.03
N ARG A 209 10.90 -0.86 8.48
CA ARG A 209 10.68 -1.14 7.06
C ARG A 209 11.23 -0.01 6.20
N ALA A 210 12.21 -0.33 5.37
CA ALA A 210 12.87 0.65 4.51
C ALA A 210 12.01 1.00 3.28
N GLY A 211 12.22 2.22 2.78
CA GLY A 211 11.58 2.76 1.58
C GLY A 211 10.42 3.69 1.87
N ARG A 212 9.79 4.15 0.79
CA ARG A 212 8.63 5.03 0.87
C ARG A 212 7.36 4.21 0.98
N HIS A 213 6.49 4.60 1.87
CA HIS A 213 5.18 4.02 2.12
C HIS A 213 4.11 5.02 1.72
N THR A 214 3.03 4.57 1.09
CA THR A 214 1.93 5.45 0.70
C THR A 214 1.21 5.99 1.92
N LEU A 215 0.85 7.26 1.86
CA LEU A 215 0.13 7.98 2.89
C LEU A 215 -1.11 8.64 2.30
N ARG A 216 -2.27 8.41 2.91
CA ARG A 216 -3.55 9.06 2.58
C ARG A 216 -3.98 9.96 3.73
N ILE A 217 -4.59 11.08 3.40
CA ILE A 217 -5.25 11.98 4.35
C ILE A 217 -6.69 12.13 3.91
N ASP A 218 -7.62 11.89 4.81
CA ASP A 218 -9.05 12.06 4.59
C ASP A 218 -9.74 12.64 5.84
N GLY A 219 -11.06 12.59 5.93
CA GLY A 219 -11.83 13.10 7.06
C GLY A 219 -11.64 12.34 8.38
N ALA A 220 -10.94 11.22 8.39
CA ALA A 220 -10.60 10.43 9.58
C ALA A 220 -9.11 10.59 9.97
N GLY A 221 -8.41 11.54 9.34
CA GLY A 221 -7.00 11.81 9.59
C GLY A 221 -6.06 11.17 8.58
N LEU A 222 -5.02 10.47 9.06
CA LEU A 222 -3.92 9.98 8.28
C LEU A 222 -3.87 8.44 8.31
N THR A 223 -3.77 7.82 7.14
CA THR A 223 -3.56 6.38 7.00
C THR A 223 -2.26 6.14 6.26
N VAL A 224 -1.44 5.22 6.76
CA VAL A 224 -0.21 4.75 6.11
C VAL A 224 -0.43 3.33 5.59
N PHE A 225 -0.08 3.11 4.34
CA PHE A 225 -0.05 1.80 3.71
C PHE A 225 1.41 1.35 3.57
N PRO A 226 1.86 0.42 4.42
CA PRO A 226 3.23 -0.06 4.38
C PRO A 226 3.53 -0.73 3.05
N ARG A 227 4.64 -0.36 2.43
CA ARG A 227 5.14 -1.05 1.25
C ARG A 227 5.27 -2.54 1.54
N LEU A 228 4.76 -3.36 0.64
CA LEU A 228 4.86 -4.80 0.76
C LEU A 228 6.29 -5.25 0.47
N LEU A 229 6.96 -5.69 1.51
CA LEU A 229 8.24 -6.39 1.38
C LEU A 229 7.95 -7.89 1.42
N PRO A 230 8.37 -8.67 0.42
CA PRO A 230 8.20 -10.11 0.44
C PRO A 230 9.09 -10.68 1.55
N ASP A 231 8.52 -10.84 2.72
CA ASP A 231 9.21 -11.50 3.83
C ASP A 231 9.44 -12.99 3.52
N THR A 232 10.48 -13.52 4.12
CA THR A 232 10.88 -14.94 3.98
C THR A 232 9.97 -15.90 4.75
N HIS A 233 8.79 -15.45 5.19
CA HIS A 233 7.81 -16.30 5.89
C HIS A 233 7.13 -17.22 4.88
N GLY A 234 7.78 -18.35 4.57
CA GLY A 234 7.13 -19.43 3.85
C GLY A 234 6.28 -20.25 4.80
N VAL A 235 4.99 -20.32 4.57
CA VAL A 235 4.16 -21.38 5.13
C VAL A 235 4.50 -22.65 4.35
N GLU A 236 4.91 -23.73 5.05
CA GLU A 236 5.00 -25.03 4.41
C GLU A 236 3.59 -25.51 4.09
N PHE A 237 3.24 -25.60 2.82
CA PHE A 237 1.99 -26.15 2.33
C PHE A 237 2.27 -27.29 1.35
N GLU A 238 1.40 -28.27 1.31
CA GLU A 238 1.44 -29.34 0.33
C GLU A 238 0.95 -28.82 -1.02
N TYR A 239 1.69 -29.11 -2.10
CA TYR A 239 1.27 -28.78 -3.46
C TYR A 239 0.08 -29.66 -3.87
N GLU A 240 -1.11 -29.11 -3.66
CA GLU A 240 -2.38 -29.70 -4.09
C GLU A 240 -2.74 -29.17 -5.46
N THR A 241 -3.28 -30.05 -6.34
CA THR A 241 -3.76 -29.63 -7.65
C THR A 241 -5.21 -29.20 -7.56
N LEU A 242 -5.49 -27.97 -7.98
CA LEU A 242 -6.81 -27.34 -7.98
C LEU A 242 -7.43 -27.41 -9.37
N GLY A 243 -8.47 -28.22 -9.54
CA GLY A 243 -9.22 -28.31 -10.78
C GLY A 243 -10.08 -27.08 -11.05
N SER A 244 -10.30 -26.79 -12.33
CA SER A 244 -11.20 -25.75 -12.83
C SER A 244 -12.69 -26.14 -12.79
N GLY A 245 -13.00 -27.40 -12.49
CA GLY A 245 -14.32 -27.98 -12.65
C GLY A 245 -14.67 -28.38 -14.10
N LEU A 246 -13.76 -28.16 -15.04
CA LEU A 246 -13.91 -28.56 -16.43
C LEU A 246 -12.91 -29.69 -16.77
N PRO A 247 -13.35 -30.97 -16.89
CA PRO A 247 -12.45 -32.10 -16.98
C PRO A 247 -11.43 -32.03 -18.14
N ARG A 248 -11.78 -31.39 -19.25
CA ARG A 248 -10.88 -31.24 -20.40
C ARG A 248 -9.86 -30.13 -20.22
N LEU A 249 -10.20 -29.05 -19.48
CA LEU A 249 -9.25 -28.02 -19.07
C LEU A 249 -8.29 -28.56 -18.02
N ASP A 250 -8.83 -29.32 -17.08
CA ASP A 250 -8.03 -29.96 -16.04
C ASP A 250 -7.06 -30.98 -16.65
N ALA A 251 -7.51 -31.80 -17.63
CA ALA A 251 -6.63 -32.72 -18.34
C ALA A 251 -5.50 -31.99 -19.07
N LEU A 252 -5.81 -30.87 -19.76
CA LEU A 252 -4.80 -30.01 -20.41
C LEU A 252 -3.73 -29.52 -19.44
N LEU A 253 -4.13 -29.22 -18.20
CA LEU A 253 -3.29 -28.74 -17.12
C LEU A 253 -2.68 -29.87 -16.25
N GLY A 254 -2.81 -31.15 -16.66
CA GLY A 254 -2.31 -32.27 -15.85
C GLY A 254 -3.04 -32.46 -14.51
N GLY A 255 -4.32 -32.06 -14.45
CA GLY A 255 -5.20 -32.14 -13.30
C GLY A 255 -5.72 -30.79 -12.79
N GLY A 256 -5.11 -29.69 -13.18
CA GLY A 256 -5.46 -28.33 -12.75
C GLY A 256 -4.23 -27.45 -12.53
N ILE A 257 -4.37 -26.41 -11.71
CA ILE A 257 -3.27 -25.53 -11.28
C ILE A 257 -2.84 -25.91 -9.85
N GLU A 258 -1.59 -25.64 -9.47
CA GLU A 258 -1.11 -25.98 -8.14
C GLU A 258 -1.44 -24.86 -7.13
N ARG A 259 -1.86 -25.26 -5.92
CA ARG A 259 -2.10 -24.36 -4.79
C ARG A 259 -0.81 -23.57 -4.45
N GLY A 260 -0.97 -22.30 -4.12
CA GLY A 260 0.15 -21.43 -3.72
C GLY A 260 1.10 -21.10 -4.86
N THR A 261 0.64 -21.16 -6.11
CA THR A 261 1.42 -20.80 -7.31
C THR A 261 0.82 -19.63 -8.07
N VAL A 262 1.60 -19.07 -8.99
CA VAL A 262 1.16 -18.03 -9.90
C VAL A 262 0.89 -18.63 -11.28
N THR A 263 -0.35 -18.54 -11.74
CA THR A 263 -0.77 -18.92 -13.09
C THR A 263 -1.09 -17.67 -13.89
N VAL A 264 -0.45 -17.53 -15.05
CA VAL A 264 -0.74 -16.46 -16.02
C VAL A 264 -1.60 -17.02 -17.15
N VAL A 265 -2.71 -16.36 -17.43
CA VAL A 265 -3.58 -16.61 -18.59
C VAL A 265 -3.36 -15.49 -19.58
N SER A 266 -2.62 -15.76 -20.67
CA SER A 266 -2.26 -14.75 -21.67
C SER A 266 -3.02 -14.93 -22.98
N GLY A 267 -3.18 -13.83 -23.72
CA GLY A 267 -3.78 -13.86 -25.06
C GLY A 267 -4.37 -12.52 -25.48
N PRO A 268 -4.77 -12.38 -26.73
CA PRO A 268 -5.34 -11.15 -27.26
C PRO A 268 -6.69 -10.81 -26.63
N THR A 269 -7.13 -9.55 -26.81
CA THR A 269 -8.43 -9.11 -26.31
C THR A 269 -9.58 -9.95 -26.88
N GLY A 270 -10.63 -10.20 -26.09
CA GLY A 270 -11.83 -10.94 -26.48
C GLY A 270 -11.64 -12.46 -26.66
N VAL A 271 -10.44 -13.01 -26.46
CA VAL A 271 -10.18 -14.45 -26.65
C VAL A 271 -10.78 -15.33 -25.53
N GLY A 272 -11.01 -14.78 -24.32
CA GLY A 272 -11.63 -15.47 -23.19
C GLY A 272 -10.75 -15.61 -21.95
N LYS A 273 -9.72 -14.76 -21.77
CA LYS A 273 -8.82 -14.77 -20.61
C LYS A 273 -9.58 -14.66 -19.29
N SER A 274 -10.34 -13.56 -19.11
CA SER A 274 -11.12 -13.30 -17.91
C SER A 274 -12.13 -14.42 -17.62
N THR A 275 -12.80 -14.94 -18.67
CA THR A 275 -13.74 -16.08 -18.54
C THR A 275 -13.02 -17.34 -18.04
N THR A 276 -11.83 -17.62 -18.57
CA THR A 276 -11.03 -18.78 -18.15
C THR A 276 -10.54 -18.62 -16.72
N ALA A 277 -10.08 -17.43 -16.33
CA ALA A 277 -9.63 -17.15 -14.98
C ALA A 277 -10.80 -17.19 -13.96
N THR A 278 -11.95 -16.58 -14.30
CA THR A 278 -13.17 -16.63 -13.48
C THR A 278 -13.65 -18.08 -13.24
N GLN A 279 -13.46 -18.98 -14.20
CA GLN A 279 -13.81 -20.40 -14.04
C GLN A 279 -13.08 -21.05 -12.84
N PHE A 280 -11.82 -20.70 -12.60
CA PHE A 280 -11.07 -21.19 -11.42
C PHE A 280 -11.59 -20.59 -10.11
N LEU A 281 -11.97 -19.29 -10.10
CA LEU A 281 -12.60 -18.68 -8.92
C LEU A 281 -13.91 -19.37 -8.56
N LEU A 282 -14.75 -19.67 -9.56
CA LEU A 282 -16.00 -20.41 -9.35
C LEU A 282 -15.74 -21.81 -8.85
N ALA A 283 -14.75 -22.50 -9.39
CA ALA A 283 -14.38 -23.82 -8.88
C ALA A 283 -13.88 -23.79 -7.43
N ALA A 284 -13.15 -22.73 -7.04
CA ALA A 284 -12.77 -22.51 -5.63
C ALA A 284 -14.02 -22.30 -4.75
N ALA A 285 -14.93 -21.42 -5.17
CA ALA A 285 -16.19 -21.19 -4.45
C ALA A 285 -17.04 -22.47 -4.31
N GLN A 286 -17.11 -23.30 -5.33
CA GLN A 286 -17.81 -24.60 -5.30
C GLN A 286 -17.17 -25.60 -4.33
N ARG A 287 -15.86 -25.50 -4.09
CA ARG A 287 -15.17 -26.28 -3.04
C ARG A 287 -15.39 -25.73 -1.64
N GLY A 288 -16.09 -24.59 -1.49
CA GLY A 288 -16.27 -23.89 -0.23
C GLY A 288 -15.07 -23.02 0.17
N GLU A 289 -14.16 -22.78 -0.76
CA GLU A 289 -13.00 -21.90 -0.55
C GLU A 289 -13.37 -20.46 -0.95
N ARG A 290 -12.83 -19.48 -0.24
CA ARG A 290 -13.01 -18.08 -0.61
C ARG A 290 -12.02 -17.68 -1.68
N ALA A 291 -12.54 -17.02 -2.73
CA ALA A 291 -11.78 -16.47 -3.85
C ALA A 291 -12.07 -14.98 -4.02
N ALA A 292 -11.07 -14.21 -4.41
CA ALA A 292 -11.21 -12.78 -4.71
C ALA A 292 -10.75 -12.45 -6.14
N GLY A 293 -11.51 -11.59 -6.82
CA GLY A 293 -11.18 -11.10 -8.16
C GLY A 293 -11.15 -9.58 -8.20
N TYR A 294 -10.02 -9.03 -8.63
CA TYR A 294 -9.80 -7.59 -8.83
C TYR A 294 -9.74 -7.27 -10.31
N LEU A 295 -10.68 -6.43 -10.76
CA LEU A 295 -10.94 -6.17 -12.18
C LEU A 295 -10.40 -4.77 -12.54
N PHE A 296 -9.43 -4.71 -13.43
CA PHE A 296 -8.80 -3.47 -13.88
C PHE A 296 -9.27 -2.99 -15.25
N GLU A 297 -9.97 -3.82 -15.99
CA GLU A 297 -10.40 -3.52 -17.37
C GLU A 297 -11.90 -3.49 -17.56
N GLU A 298 -12.67 -4.02 -16.59
CA GLU A 298 -14.12 -4.04 -16.68
C GLU A 298 -14.78 -3.84 -15.30
N SER A 299 -16.05 -3.44 -15.30
CA SER A 299 -16.84 -3.35 -14.08
C SER A 299 -17.34 -4.72 -13.60
N VAL A 300 -17.59 -4.86 -12.30
CA VAL A 300 -18.24 -6.06 -11.73
C VAL A 300 -19.59 -6.33 -12.40
N ALA A 301 -20.36 -5.29 -12.71
CA ALA A 301 -21.66 -5.43 -13.40
C ALA A 301 -21.49 -6.02 -14.82
N SER A 302 -20.46 -5.60 -15.56
CA SER A 302 -20.16 -6.15 -16.90
C SER A 302 -19.76 -7.61 -16.84
N LEU A 303 -18.90 -7.98 -15.88
CA LEU A 303 -18.52 -9.38 -15.68
C LEU A 303 -19.73 -10.24 -15.32
N ARG A 304 -20.56 -9.82 -14.37
CA ARG A 304 -21.79 -10.53 -13.95
C ARG A 304 -22.73 -10.76 -15.11
N HIS A 305 -23.04 -9.70 -15.88
CA HIS A 305 -23.94 -9.78 -17.04
C HIS A 305 -23.40 -10.76 -18.11
N ARG A 306 -22.09 -10.70 -18.39
CA ARG A 306 -21.44 -11.63 -19.31
C ARG A 306 -21.46 -13.06 -18.78
N ALA A 307 -21.21 -13.27 -17.50
CA ALA A 307 -21.23 -14.58 -16.85
C ALA A 307 -22.62 -15.21 -16.90
N GLU A 308 -23.67 -14.45 -16.61
CA GLU A 308 -25.05 -14.87 -16.71
C GLU A 308 -25.40 -15.32 -18.16
N ALA A 309 -24.99 -14.54 -19.17
CA ALA A 309 -25.26 -14.84 -20.57
C ALA A 309 -24.60 -16.16 -21.08
N ILE A 310 -23.59 -16.64 -20.37
CA ILE A 310 -22.87 -17.89 -20.68
C ILE A 310 -23.05 -18.96 -19.60
N GLY A 311 -24.06 -18.83 -18.72
CA GLY A 311 -24.40 -19.85 -17.72
C GLY A 311 -23.36 -20.08 -16.62
N MET A 312 -22.45 -19.11 -16.35
CA MET A 312 -21.50 -19.20 -15.26
C MET A 312 -22.13 -18.68 -13.96
N PRO A 313 -22.15 -19.44 -12.84
CA PRO A 313 -22.89 -19.12 -11.62
C PRO A 313 -22.16 -18.11 -10.72
N VAL A 314 -21.79 -16.94 -11.27
CA VAL A 314 -21.06 -15.90 -10.54
C VAL A 314 -21.91 -15.30 -9.43
N ASP A 315 -23.20 -15.07 -9.68
CA ASP A 315 -24.11 -14.47 -8.69
C ASP A 315 -24.31 -15.40 -7.48
N GLU A 316 -24.45 -16.72 -7.71
CA GLU A 316 -24.55 -17.71 -6.63
C GLU A 316 -23.28 -17.72 -5.77
N ALA A 317 -22.11 -17.61 -6.39
CA ALA A 317 -20.84 -17.58 -5.68
C ALA A 317 -20.65 -16.29 -4.87
N LEU A 318 -21.13 -15.13 -5.38
CA LEU A 318 -21.15 -13.85 -4.66
C LEU A 318 -22.12 -13.91 -3.45
N GLU A 319 -23.34 -14.42 -3.65
CA GLU A 319 -24.36 -14.52 -2.62
C GLU A 319 -23.96 -15.49 -1.50
N SER A 320 -23.23 -16.55 -1.82
CA SER A 320 -22.70 -17.49 -0.82
C SER A 320 -21.56 -16.91 0.01
N GLY A 321 -20.99 -15.78 -0.38
CA GLY A 321 -19.82 -15.16 0.27
C GLY A 321 -18.48 -15.84 -0.04
N HIS A 322 -18.46 -16.86 -0.92
CA HIS A 322 -17.20 -17.53 -1.34
C HIS A 322 -16.50 -16.85 -2.52
N LEU A 323 -17.15 -15.87 -3.14
CA LEU A 323 -16.53 -15.05 -4.16
C LEU A 323 -16.63 -13.57 -3.77
N HIS A 324 -15.53 -12.86 -3.86
CA HIS A 324 -15.46 -11.40 -3.80
C HIS A 324 -15.01 -10.86 -5.14
N LEU A 325 -15.71 -9.84 -5.68
CA LEU A 325 -15.30 -9.14 -6.90
C LEU A 325 -15.27 -7.65 -6.65
N GLU A 326 -14.17 -7.02 -7.02
CA GLU A 326 -13.98 -5.58 -6.91
C GLU A 326 -13.43 -5.02 -8.21
N ALA A 327 -14.03 -3.94 -8.70
CA ALA A 327 -13.47 -3.18 -9.82
C ALA A 327 -12.54 -2.10 -9.28
N VAL A 328 -11.32 -2.07 -9.77
CA VAL A 328 -10.31 -1.07 -9.38
C VAL A 328 -10.36 0.10 -10.35
N GLU A 329 -10.89 1.22 -9.88
CA GLU A 329 -11.01 2.43 -10.69
C GLU A 329 -9.63 3.03 -11.03
N PRO A 330 -9.44 3.51 -12.26
CA PRO A 330 -8.18 4.11 -12.68
C PRO A 330 -7.74 5.26 -11.76
N LEU A 331 -6.48 5.22 -11.34
CA LEU A 331 -5.84 6.24 -10.50
C LEU A 331 -6.51 6.47 -9.12
N ALA A 332 -7.36 5.56 -8.66
CA ALA A 332 -8.03 5.69 -7.37
C ALA A 332 -7.11 5.38 -6.19
N MET A 333 -6.18 4.45 -6.36
CA MET A 333 -5.27 4.00 -5.30
C MET A 333 -3.84 3.80 -5.78
N SER A 334 -2.91 3.67 -4.84
CA SER A 334 -1.52 3.29 -5.12
C SER A 334 -1.34 1.77 -5.08
N PRO A 335 -0.19 1.24 -5.56
CA PRO A 335 0.14 -0.18 -5.41
C PRO A 335 0.17 -0.65 -3.95
N ASP A 336 0.64 0.18 -3.02
CA ASP A 336 0.67 -0.17 -1.58
C ASP A 336 -0.75 -0.27 -1.01
N GLU A 337 -1.67 0.64 -1.40
CA GLU A 337 -3.09 0.58 -1.01
C GLU A 337 -3.76 -0.67 -1.58
N PHE A 338 -3.53 -0.98 -2.86
CA PHE A 338 -4.04 -2.19 -3.48
C PHE A 338 -3.51 -3.45 -2.77
N ALA A 339 -2.21 -3.49 -2.47
CA ALA A 339 -1.61 -4.61 -1.75
C ALA A 339 -2.22 -4.77 -0.34
N ALA A 340 -2.53 -3.66 0.35
CA ALA A 340 -3.21 -3.69 1.65
C ALA A 340 -4.63 -4.25 1.53
N THR A 341 -5.41 -3.85 0.51
CA THR A 341 -6.74 -4.40 0.23
C THR A 341 -6.70 -5.91 -0.02
N VAL A 342 -5.74 -6.37 -0.82
CA VAL A 342 -5.57 -7.80 -1.08
C VAL A 342 -5.15 -8.57 0.18
N ARG A 343 -4.27 -7.99 0.99
CA ARG A 343 -3.86 -8.58 2.29
C ARG A 343 -5.03 -8.74 3.24
N GLU A 344 -5.87 -7.71 3.40
CA GLU A 344 -7.08 -7.78 4.23
C GLU A 344 -7.99 -8.93 3.81
N GLU A 345 -8.20 -9.11 2.49
CA GLU A 345 -9.04 -10.19 1.97
C GLU A 345 -8.44 -11.58 2.25
N VAL A 346 -7.11 -11.68 2.26
CA VAL A 346 -6.40 -12.93 2.56
C VAL A 346 -6.28 -13.19 4.06
N GLU A 347 -5.83 -12.19 4.83
CA GLU A 347 -5.49 -12.37 6.26
C GLU A 347 -6.72 -12.36 7.17
N GLU A 348 -7.77 -11.57 6.83
CA GLU A 348 -8.96 -11.41 7.67
C GLU A 348 -10.18 -12.23 7.18
N ARG A 349 -10.22 -12.53 5.85
CA ARG A 349 -11.35 -13.22 5.23
C ARG A 349 -10.99 -14.57 4.63
N ASP A 350 -9.76 -15.04 4.83
CA ASP A 350 -9.27 -16.37 4.44
C ASP A 350 -9.37 -16.65 2.92
N ALA A 351 -9.15 -15.64 2.05
CA ALA A 351 -9.13 -15.88 0.63
C ALA A 351 -7.93 -16.76 0.23
N SER A 352 -8.21 -17.90 -0.40
CA SER A 352 -7.20 -18.90 -0.83
C SER A 352 -6.79 -18.74 -2.29
N MET A 353 -7.56 -17.97 -3.07
CA MET A 353 -7.31 -17.69 -4.48
C MET A 353 -7.57 -16.22 -4.80
N VAL A 354 -6.64 -15.60 -5.52
CA VAL A 354 -6.71 -14.19 -5.94
C VAL A 354 -6.53 -14.09 -7.45
N LEU A 355 -7.47 -13.43 -8.12
CA LEU A 355 -7.38 -13.04 -9.53
C LEU A 355 -7.07 -11.53 -9.63
N ILE A 356 -6.05 -11.19 -10.41
CA ILE A 356 -5.79 -9.84 -10.90
C ILE A 356 -6.09 -9.86 -12.40
N ASP A 357 -7.27 -9.36 -12.76
CA ASP A 357 -7.77 -9.39 -14.15
C ASP A 357 -7.40 -8.09 -14.88
N GLY A 358 -6.40 -8.21 -15.77
CA GLY A 358 -5.87 -7.11 -16.55
C GLY A 358 -4.57 -6.52 -16.00
N THR A 359 -3.44 -7.21 -16.20
CA THR A 359 -2.12 -6.68 -15.78
C THR A 359 -1.73 -5.40 -16.52
N ALA A 360 -2.21 -5.17 -17.73
CA ALA A 360 -2.06 -3.91 -18.44
C ALA A 360 -2.85 -2.78 -17.74
N GLY A 361 -4.12 -3.05 -17.38
CA GLY A 361 -4.95 -2.15 -16.60
C GLY A 361 -4.35 -1.87 -15.21
N TYR A 362 -3.83 -2.89 -14.52
CA TYR A 362 -3.10 -2.74 -13.26
C TYR A 362 -1.99 -1.69 -13.36
N ARG A 363 -1.14 -1.76 -14.39
CA ARG A 363 -0.04 -0.80 -14.60
C ARG A 363 -0.51 0.62 -14.91
N LEU A 364 -1.65 0.77 -15.57
CA LEU A 364 -2.21 2.08 -15.94
C LEU A 364 -3.05 2.69 -14.82
N SER A 365 -3.68 1.86 -14.00
CA SER A 365 -4.66 2.30 -13.01
C SER A 365 -4.06 2.70 -11.67
N LEU A 366 -2.90 2.13 -11.30
CA LEU A 366 -2.28 2.43 -10.03
C LEU A 366 -1.31 3.60 -10.14
N ARG A 367 -1.39 4.52 -9.17
CA ARG A 367 -0.50 5.69 -9.07
C ARG A 367 0.79 5.28 -8.39
N ASP A 368 1.92 5.38 -9.06
CA ASP A 368 3.23 5.20 -8.44
C ASP A 368 4.24 6.22 -8.98
N GLU A 369 5.00 6.85 -8.09
CA GLU A 369 6.13 7.71 -8.42
C GLU A 369 7.39 6.94 -8.82
N ARG A 370 7.45 5.68 -8.46
CA ARG A 370 8.65 4.85 -8.59
C ARG A 370 8.84 4.26 -9.97
N ASP A 371 7.90 4.48 -10.90
CA ASP A 371 7.84 3.89 -12.25
C ASP A 371 8.03 2.35 -12.28
N ASP A 372 7.84 1.64 -11.16
CA ASP A 372 8.12 0.21 -11.02
C ASP A 372 6.91 -0.60 -10.52
N VAL A 373 5.74 -0.30 -11.08
CA VAL A 373 4.47 -0.99 -10.76
C VAL A 373 4.58 -2.51 -11.00
N VAL A 374 5.48 -2.93 -11.91
CA VAL A 374 5.74 -4.37 -12.16
C VAL A 374 6.47 -5.02 -10.98
N ALA A 375 7.41 -4.31 -10.35
CA ALA A 375 8.09 -4.82 -9.15
C ALA A 375 7.12 -4.92 -7.96
N GLU A 376 6.17 -4.00 -7.83
CA GLU A 376 5.13 -4.07 -6.79
C GLU A 376 4.17 -5.26 -7.02
N LEU A 377 3.74 -5.50 -8.28
CA LEU A 377 2.99 -6.70 -8.62
C LEU A 377 3.78 -7.98 -8.30
N HIS A 378 5.08 -7.97 -8.58
CA HIS A 378 5.97 -9.07 -8.23
C HIS A 378 6.03 -9.30 -6.72
N ALA A 379 6.17 -8.23 -5.93
CA ALA A 379 6.19 -8.31 -4.47
C ALA A 379 4.87 -8.88 -3.94
N LEU A 380 3.72 -8.44 -4.46
CA LEU A 380 2.41 -8.94 -4.10
C LEU A 380 2.25 -10.44 -4.45
N CYS A 381 2.59 -10.85 -5.66
CA CYS A 381 2.52 -12.26 -6.06
C CYS A 381 3.42 -13.14 -5.18
N ARG A 382 4.62 -12.65 -4.83
CA ARG A 382 5.54 -13.38 -3.96
C ARG A 382 5.02 -13.50 -2.54
N TYR A 383 4.43 -12.43 -1.99
CA TYR A 383 3.77 -12.47 -0.70
C TYR A 383 2.65 -13.51 -0.69
N LEU A 384 1.72 -13.44 -1.66
CA LEU A 384 0.59 -14.36 -1.76
C LEU A 384 1.03 -15.83 -1.83
N ARG A 385 2.06 -16.13 -2.62
CA ARG A 385 2.67 -17.46 -2.66
C ARG A 385 3.23 -17.89 -1.31
N ASN A 386 3.93 -17.00 -0.62
CA ASN A 386 4.54 -17.29 0.68
C ASN A 386 3.49 -17.64 1.75
N VAL A 387 2.29 -17.10 1.65
CA VAL A 387 1.16 -17.43 2.54
C VAL A 387 0.23 -18.54 2.00
N GLY A 388 0.61 -19.18 0.89
CA GLY A 388 -0.11 -20.32 0.33
C GLY A 388 -1.30 -19.96 -0.56
N VAL A 389 -1.48 -18.69 -0.93
CA VAL A 389 -2.56 -18.22 -1.79
C VAL A 389 -2.23 -18.46 -3.26
N THR A 390 -3.18 -19.02 -4.01
CA THR A 390 -3.07 -19.24 -5.47
C THR A 390 -3.39 -17.95 -6.20
N VAL A 391 -2.52 -17.54 -7.12
CA VAL A 391 -2.67 -16.29 -7.88
C VAL A 391 -2.95 -16.58 -9.35
N LEU A 392 -3.98 -15.94 -9.87
CA LEU A 392 -4.30 -15.89 -11.29
C LEU A 392 -4.05 -14.48 -11.81
N LEU A 393 -3.31 -14.36 -12.92
CA LEU A 393 -3.10 -13.10 -13.61
C LEU A 393 -3.62 -13.25 -15.04
N THR A 394 -4.36 -12.28 -15.54
CA THR A 394 -4.64 -12.21 -16.98
C THR A 394 -3.72 -11.18 -17.61
N GLU A 395 -3.15 -11.53 -18.76
CA GLU A 395 -2.26 -10.65 -19.51
C GLU A 395 -2.72 -10.52 -20.96
N GLU A 396 -2.87 -9.28 -21.40
CA GLU A 396 -3.15 -9.00 -22.79
C GLU A 396 -1.86 -9.02 -23.61
N VAL A 397 -1.93 -9.69 -24.76
CA VAL A 397 -0.90 -9.70 -25.79
C VAL A 397 -1.43 -8.97 -27.00
N THR A 398 -0.70 -7.95 -27.47
CA THR A 398 -1.16 -7.07 -28.57
C THR A 398 -1.18 -7.78 -29.92
N ASP A 399 -0.33 -8.78 -30.13
CA ASP A 399 -0.21 -9.49 -31.39
C ASP A 399 -1.33 -10.54 -31.54
N VAL A 400 -2.35 -10.21 -32.31
CA VAL A 400 -3.43 -11.15 -32.67
C VAL A 400 -2.90 -12.22 -33.63
N THR A 401 -1.99 -11.84 -34.55
CA THR A 401 -1.33 -12.68 -35.55
C THR A 401 0.16 -12.34 -35.62
N GLY A 402 1.02 -13.31 -35.93
CA GLY A 402 2.48 -13.08 -36.00
C GLY A 402 3.27 -13.99 -35.06
N PRO A 403 4.58 -13.75 -34.86
CA PRO A 403 5.41 -14.52 -33.94
C PRO A 403 4.82 -14.54 -32.54
N PHE A 404 4.82 -15.72 -31.92
CA PHE A 404 4.22 -15.90 -30.60
C PHE A 404 5.08 -15.26 -29.51
N ASN A 405 4.53 -14.25 -28.87
CA ASN A 405 5.02 -13.71 -27.61
C ASN A 405 4.06 -14.12 -26.51
N ALA A 406 4.52 -14.93 -25.58
CA ALA A 406 3.67 -15.43 -24.49
C ALA A 406 3.26 -14.36 -23.49
N THR A 407 4.10 -13.34 -23.30
CA THR A 407 3.87 -12.23 -22.36
C THR A 407 4.61 -10.98 -22.83
N GLU A 408 4.01 -9.80 -22.67
CA GLU A 408 4.64 -8.52 -23.04
C GLU A 408 5.42 -7.87 -21.90
N ALA A 409 5.03 -8.08 -20.67
CA ALA A 409 5.41 -7.25 -19.53
C ALA A 409 6.45 -7.84 -18.58
N ARG A 410 7.38 -8.68 -19.03
CA ARG A 410 8.36 -9.35 -18.17
C ARG A 410 7.72 -10.13 -16.99
N ILE A 411 6.46 -10.55 -17.12
CA ILE A 411 5.69 -11.28 -16.10
C ILE A 411 5.95 -12.79 -16.20
N SER A 412 6.47 -13.28 -17.31
CA SER A 412 6.72 -14.71 -17.55
C SER A 412 7.63 -15.37 -16.51
N TYR A 413 8.52 -14.61 -15.87
CA TYR A 413 9.37 -15.16 -14.82
C TYR A 413 8.64 -15.36 -13.48
N LEU A 414 7.54 -14.63 -13.24
CA LEU A 414 6.65 -14.81 -12.08
C LEU A 414 5.83 -16.10 -12.19
N ALA A 415 5.41 -16.44 -13.41
CA ALA A 415 4.52 -17.54 -13.66
C ALA A 415 5.17 -18.90 -13.35
N ASP A 416 4.52 -19.68 -12.50
CA ASP A 416 4.79 -21.11 -12.34
C ASP A 416 4.10 -21.89 -13.45
N SER A 417 2.88 -21.47 -13.83
CA SER A 417 2.12 -22.00 -14.94
C SER A 417 1.73 -20.90 -15.91
N LEU A 418 1.83 -21.17 -17.22
CA LEU A 418 1.45 -20.23 -18.28
C LEU A 418 0.50 -20.92 -19.27
N VAL A 419 -0.74 -20.45 -19.22
CA VAL A 419 -1.81 -20.82 -20.15
C VAL A 419 -1.93 -19.73 -21.19
N PHE A 420 -1.96 -20.08 -22.46
CA PHE A 420 -2.16 -19.11 -23.51
C PHE A 420 -3.39 -19.39 -24.31
N LEU A 421 -4.08 -18.34 -24.73
CA LEU A 421 -5.23 -18.35 -25.58
C LEU A 421 -4.91 -17.60 -26.87
N ARG A 422 -5.37 -18.11 -28.01
CA ARG A 422 -5.10 -17.50 -29.31
C ARG A 422 -6.27 -17.62 -30.28
N TYR A 423 -6.38 -16.67 -31.18
CA TYR A 423 -7.20 -16.83 -32.39
C TYR A 423 -6.41 -17.59 -33.46
N VAL A 424 -7.08 -18.51 -34.13
CA VAL A 424 -6.55 -19.24 -35.26
C VAL A 424 -7.57 -19.20 -36.39
N GLU A 425 -7.12 -18.98 -37.60
CA GLU A 425 -7.97 -19.05 -38.80
C GLU A 425 -7.91 -20.46 -39.39
N ILE A 426 -9.06 -21.08 -39.55
CA ILE A 426 -9.19 -22.41 -40.17
C ILE A 426 -10.26 -22.33 -41.25
N ARG A 427 -9.89 -22.50 -42.49
CA ARG A 427 -10.81 -22.48 -43.67
C ARG A 427 -11.64 -21.20 -43.76
N GLY A 428 -11.05 -20.06 -43.38
CA GLY A 428 -11.70 -18.74 -43.39
C GLY A 428 -12.60 -18.44 -42.17
N GLU A 429 -12.63 -19.31 -41.18
CA GLU A 429 -13.35 -19.09 -39.92
C GLU A 429 -12.39 -18.84 -38.75
N MET A 430 -12.73 -17.88 -37.90
CA MET A 430 -11.96 -17.58 -36.69
C MET A 430 -12.33 -18.52 -35.55
N HIS A 431 -11.36 -19.30 -35.10
CA HIS A 431 -11.48 -20.18 -33.94
C HIS A 431 -10.61 -19.69 -32.79
N LYS A 432 -10.97 -20.08 -31.55
CA LYS A 432 -10.15 -19.86 -30.38
C LYS A 432 -9.45 -21.18 -30.03
N ALA A 433 -8.17 -21.06 -29.67
CA ALA A 433 -7.35 -22.17 -29.20
C ALA A 433 -6.82 -21.86 -27.79
N ILE A 434 -6.64 -22.89 -26.98
CA ILE A 434 -6.03 -22.87 -25.66
C ILE A 434 -4.90 -23.90 -25.61
N GLY A 435 -3.80 -23.53 -24.95
CA GLY A 435 -2.66 -24.40 -24.71
C GLY A 435 -1.89 -24.01 -23.46
N VAL A 436 -1.03 -24.88 -23.00
CA VAL A 436 -0.11 -24.65 -21.87
C VAL A 436 1.30 -24.55 -22.45
N LEU A 437 1.99 -23.47 -22.13
CA LEU A 437 3.38 -23.25 -22.56
C LEU A 437 4.38 -23.68 -21.51
N LYS A 438 4.01 -23.54 -20.24
CA LYS A 438 4.90 -23.77 -19.11
C LYS A 438 4.13 -24.25 -17.90
N LYS A 439 4.67 -25.24 -17.23
CA LYS A 439 4.27 -25.66 -15.90
C LYS A 439 5.50 -26.15 -15.15
N ARG A 440 5.76 -25.62 -13.95
CA ARG A 440 7.04 -25.89 -13.25
C ARG A 440 6.99 -27.09 -12.33
N LEU A 441 5.81 -27.41 -11.79
CA LEU A 441 5.68 -28.35 -10.67
C LEU A 441 5.05 -29.68 -11.07
N SER A 442 4.45 -29.75 -12.24
CA SER A 442 3.85 -30.98 -12.75
C SER A 442 3.85 -31.03 -14.28
N ASP A 443 3.50 -32.19 -14.85
CA ASP A 443 3.32 -32.35 -16.29
C ASP A 443 2.02 -31.71 -16.78
N PHE A 444 1.96 -31.43 -18.06
CA PHE A 444 0.79 -30.91 -18.78
C PHE A 444 0.69 -31.51 -20.17
N GLU A 445 -0.47 -31.40 -20.77
CA GLU A 445 -0.68 -31.83 -22.15
C GLU A 445 -0.09 -30.80 -23.13
N PRO A 446 0.85 -31.16 -24.02
CA PRO A 446 1.52 -30.21 -24.92
C PRO A 446 0.73 -29.92 -26.21
N THR A 447 -0.56 -30.25 -26.27
CA THR A 447 -1.40 -30.05 -27.46
C THR A 447 -2.21 -28.75 -27.37
N LEU A 448 -2.53 -28.18 -28.53
CA LEU A 448 -3.54 -27.13 -28.64
C LEU A 448 -4.92 -27.74 -28.66
N ARG A 449 -5.84 -27.17 -27.90
CA ARG A 449 -7.24 -27.58 -27.91
C ARG A 449 -8.13 -26.44 -28.38
N ARG A 450 -9.23 -26.77 -29.04
CA ARG A 450 -10.24 -25.79 -29.43
C ARG A 450 -10.94 -25.23 -28.17
N LEU A 451 -11.06 -23.93 -28.10
CA LEU A 451 -11.78 -23.24 -27.03
C LEU A 451 -13.08 -22.65 -27.58
N ARG A 452 -14.18 -22.82 -26.89
CA ARG A 452 -15.46 -22.16 -27.19
C ARG A 452 -16.05 -21.59 -25.91
N ILE A 453 -16.73 -20.47 -26.06
CA ILE A 453 -17.54 -19.86 -25.01
C ILE A 453 -18.97 -19.95 -25.55
N THR A 454 -19.81 -20.68 -24.86
CA THR A 454 -21.20 -20.97 -25.23
C THR A 454 -22.17 -20.56 -24.14
N GLU A 455 -23.45 -20.70 -24.34
CA GLU A 455 -24.47 -20.50 -23.32
C GLU A 455 -24.34 -21.45 -22.12
N ASP A 456 -23.61 -22.56 -22.25
CA ASP A 456 -23.30 -23.53 -21.21
C ASP A 456 -21.91 -23.29 -20.57
N GLY A 457 -21.29 -22.14 -20.79
CA GLY A 457 -19.99 -21.76 -20.23
C GLY A 457 -18.81 -21.97 -21.15
N LEU A 458 -17.65 -22.16 -20.53
CA LEU A 458 -16.37 -22.40 -21.18
C LEU A 458 -16.27 -23.89 -21.61
N VAL A 459 -16.04 -24.13 -22.87
CA VAL A 459 -15.93 -25.50 -23.42
C VAL A 459 -14.56 -25.71 -24.06
N VAL A 460 -13.75 -26.59 -23.48
CA VAL A 460 -12.49 -27.07 -24.07
C VAL A 460 -12.79 -28.29 -24.93
N GLY A 461 -12.51 -28.17 -26.21
CA GLY A 461 -12.79 -29.21 -27.22
C GLY A 461 -11.68 -30.24 -27.37
N ASP A 462 -11.70 -30.92 -28.53
CA ASP A 462 -10.69 -31.91 -28.88
C ASP A 462 -9.36 -31.23 -29.23
N PRO A 463 -8.23 -31.98 -29.22
CA PRO A 463 -6.96 -31.50 -29.74
C PRO A 463 -7.10 -31.05 -31.21
N MET A 464 -6.27 -30.08 -31.58
CA MET A 464 -6.21 -29.50 -32.93
C MET A 464 -5.01 -30.14 -33.66
N ASP A 465 -5.05 -31.45 -33.84
CA ASP A 465 -3.93 -32.24 -34.33
C ASP A 465 -3.58 -31.94 -35.81
N ASP A 466 -4.54 -31.39 -36.57
CA ASP A 466 -4.37 -31.01 -37.97
C ASP A 466 -3.75 -29.60 -38.14
N LEU A 467 -3.39 -28.93 -37.05
CA LEU A 467 -2.94 -27.53 -37.07
C LEU A 467 -1.47 -27.40 -36.71
N HIS A 468 -0.67 -26.89 -37.63
CA HIS A 468 0.75 -26.64 -37.46
C HIS A 468 1.08 -25.13 -37.58
N GLY A 469 2.25 -24.69 -37.11
CA GLY A 469 2.73 -23.34 -37.35
C GLY A 469 2.03 -22.25 -36.54
N VAL A 470 1.16 -22.60 -35.57
CA VAL A 470 0.45 -21.61 -34.72
C VAL A 470 1.44 -20.72 -33.93
N LEU A 471 2.51 -21.29 -33.40
CA LEU A 471 3.52 -20.57 -32.65
C LEU A 471 4.46 -19.72 -33.51
N THR A 472 4.59 -20.05 -34.81
CA THR A 472 5.38 -19.26 -35.76
C THR A 472 4.58 -18.12 -36.40
N GLY A 473 3.27 -18.07 -36.16
CA GLY A 473 2.38 -17.04 -36.71
C GLY A 473 1.85 -17.36 -38.13
N THR A 474 2.16 -18.51 -38.66
CA THR A 474 1.67 -19.00 -39.96
C THR A 474 0.99 -20.33 -39.75
N PRO A 475 -0.27 -20.38 -39.26
CA PRO A 475 -0.97 -21.63 -39.07
C PRO A 475 -1.25 -22.31 -40.44
N GLU A 476 -0.87 -23.56 -40.52
CA GLU A 476 -1.14 -24.43 -41.68
C GLU A 476 -2.00 -25.60 -41.23
N VAL A 477 -2.95 -26.00 -42.05
CA VAL A 477 -3.83 -27.15 -41.79
C VAL A 477 -3.41 -28.25 -42.73
N ASP A 478 -3.12 -29.43 -42.20
CA ASP A 478 -2.88 -30.61 -43.00
C ASP A 478 -4.18 -31.06 -43.70
N ASP A 479 -4.10 -31.40 -44.99
CA ASP A 479 -5.24 -31.84 -45.83
C ASP A 479 -5.80 -33.21 -45.43
#